data_be0642b563e261809480e55d97d4a959
#
_entry.id   be0642b563e261809480e55d97d4a959
#
_cell.length_a   1.000
_cell.length_b   1.000
_cell.length_c   1.000
_cell.angle_alpha   90.00
_cell.angle_beta   90.00
_cell.angle_gamma   90.00
#
_symmetry.space_group_name_H-M   'P 1'
#
loop_
_entity.id
_entity.type
_entity.pdbx_description
1 polymer ?
#
loop_
_entity_poly.entity_id
_entity_poly.type
_entity_poly.pdbx_seq_one_letter_code
_entity_poly.pdbx_strand_id
1 'polypeptide(L)'
;MKKVYLIAVVFALLAMFATFMFANQLDKKTTIKDTQVVYAAAQEIADNTKITEEMIAEDAGYFKPVNVIESTLNDSMITDLTAIVDKVTVDKIYPDELLNTNRLVDADSDQVGLSQKLAPGHVAYSFSAGSVNGVDGYIRVGDTVDVIVYEKNTNGKTVTRVAYKDLKILRVSNASADATASESGSTIRDYGTLTVEVTEKQALQLYEIESDYTFKLVLNPRNNK
;
A
#
# COMPACT_ATOMS: atom_id res chain seq x y z
N MET A 1 72.15 -41.32 -14.06
CA MET A 1 71.56 -40.46 -12.97
C MET A 1 71.15 -39.07 -13.49
N LYS A 2 72.01 -38.31 -14.24
CA LYS A 2 71.63 -36.93 -14.70
C LYS A 2 70.38 -36.82 -15.60
N LYS A 3 70.07 -37.84 -16.43
CA LYS A 3 68.86 -37.84 -17.27
C LYS A 3 67.51 -37.99 -16.45
N VAL A 4 67.57 -38.73 -15.38
CA VAL A 4 66.39 -38.93 -14.50
C VAL A 4 66.04 -37.64 -13.74
N TYR A 5 67.05 -36.90 -13.27
CA TYR A 5 66.85 -35.61 -12.61
C TYR A 5 66.28 -34.57 -13.60
N LEU A 6 66.74 -34.57 -14.85
CA LEU A 6 66.21 -33.65 -15.88
C LEU A 6 64.76 -33.92 -16.17
N ILE A 7 64.33 -35.19 -16.25
CA ILE A 7 62.94 -35.58 -16.47
C ILE A 7 62.09 -35.15 -15.26
N ALA A 8 62.56 -35.39 -14.00
CA ALA A 8 61.89 -35.01 -12.80
C ALA A 8 61.67 -33.47 -12.72
N VAL A 9 62.65 -32.67 -13.09
CA VAL A 9 62.54 -31.20 -13.14
C VAL A 9 61.51 -30.75 -14.16
N VAL A 10 61.45 -31.37 -15.34
CA VAL A 10 60.46 -31.05 -16.37
C VAL A 10 59.04 -31.36 -15.87
N PHE A 11 58.83 -32.53 -15.22
CA PHE A 11 57.55 -32.87 -14.63
C PHE A 11 57.12 -31.92 -13.49
N ALA A 12 58.08 -31.50 -12.64
CA ALA A 12 57.82 -30.54 -11.58
C ALA A 12 57.41 -29.15 -12.15
N LEU A 13 58.04 -28.70 -13.21
CA LEU A 13 57.65 -27.45 -13.90
C LEU A 13 56.31 -27.55 -14.60
N LEU A 14 55.98 -28.68 -15.22
CA LEU A 14 54.68 -28.92 -15.80
C LEU A 14 53.55 -28.96 -14.75
N ALA A 15 53.82 -29.62 -13.61
CA ALA A 15 52.85 -29.63 -12.49
C ALA A 15 52.64 -28.23 -11.91
N MET A 16 53.72 -27.45 -11.72
CA MET A 16 53.62 -26.05 -11.24
C MET A 16 52.83 -25.20 -12.23
N PHE A 17 53.08 -25.32 -13.53
CA PHE A 17 52.36 -24.60 -14.56
C PHE A 17 50.86 -24.99 -14.61
N ALA A 18 50.56 -26.28 -14.51
CA ALA A 18 49.19 -26.77 -14.46
C ALA A 18 48.44 -26.26 -13.23
N THR A 19 49.09 -26.27 -12.03
CA THR A 19 48.54 -25.72 -10.80
C THR A 19 48.30 -24.22 -10.89
N PHE A 20 49.24 -23.48 -11.48
CA PHE A 20 49.10 -22.05 -11.72
C PHE A 20 47.96 -21.72 -12.69
N MET A 21 47.84 -22.47 -13.80
CA MET A 21 46.71 -22.31 -14.72
C MET A 21 45.36 -22.61 -14.03
N PHE A 22 45.31 -23.66 -13.21
CA PHE A 22 44.12 -24.04 -12.50
C PHE A 22 43.73 -22.99 -11.46
N ALA A 23 44.68 -22.48 -10.68
CA ALA A 23 44.46 -21.39 -9.75
C ALA A 23 43.92 -20.11 -10.43
N ASN A 24 44.55 -19.72 -11.55
CA ASN A 24 44.12 -18.58 -12.33
C ASN A 24 42.73 -18.75 -12.99
N GLN A 25 42.35 -19.98 -13.28
CA GLN A 25 41.01 -20.30 -13.79
C GLN A 25 39.96 -20.28 -12.69
N LEU A 26 40.31 -20.68 -11.48
CA LEU A 26 39.46 -20.56 -10.30
C LEU A 26 39.22 -19.08 -9.93
N ASP A 27 40.26 -18.26 -9.90
CA ASP A 27 40.14 -16.82 -9.63
C ASP A 27 39.21 -16.13 -10.63
N LYS A 28 39.28 -16.48 -11.91
CA LYS A 28 38.37 -15.93 -12.95
C LYS A 28 36.93 -16.39 -12.79
N LYS A 29 36.68 -17.58 -12.24
CA LYS A 29 35.33 -18.10 -11.97
C LYS A 29 34.75 -17.60 -10.65
N THR A 30 35.58 -17.21 -9.70
CA THR A 30 35.17 -16.78 -8.36
C THR A 30 35.04 -15.26 -8.26
N THR A 31 35.56 -14.50 -9.23
CA THR A 31 35.35 -13.05 -9.24
C THR A 31 33.92 -12.77 -9.69
N ILE A 32 33.03 -12.52 -8.74
CA ILE A 32 31.72 -11.95 -8.95
C ILE A 32 31.95 -10.55 -9.51
N LYS A 33 31.95 -10.42 -10.85
CA LYS A 33 32.31 -9.16 -11.51
C LYS A 33 31.17 -8.19 -11.64
N ASP A 34 29.96 -8.71 -11.72
CA ASP A 34 28.78 -7.88 -11.98
C ASP A 34 27.84 -7.99 -10.76
N THR A 35 27.92 -6.99 -9.90
CA THR A 35 26.98 -6.80 -8.77
C THR A 35 26.20 -5.54 -8.96
N GLN A 36 24.93 -5.59 -8.61
CA GLN A 36 24.01 -4.45 -8.58
C GLN A 36 23.63 -4.15 -7.14
N VAL A 37 23.49 -2.88 -6.83
CA VAL A 37 22.96 -2.43 -5.55
C VAL A 37 21.45 -2.57 -5.57
N VAL A 38 20.90 -3.26 -4.57
CA VAL A 38 19.47 -3.29 -4.22
C VAL A 38 19.34 -2.85 -2.78
N TYR A 39 18.14 -2.58 -2.34
CA TYR A 39 17.90 -2.15 -0.97
C TYR A 39 17.20 -3.22 -0.14
N ALA A 40 17.59 -3.30 1.12
CA ALA A 40 16.96 -4.13 2.14
C ALA A 40 16.45 -3.25 3.29
N ALA A 41 15.47 -3.73 4.03
CA ALA A 41 15.06 -3.09 5.26
C ALA A 41 16.18 -3.22 6.30
N ALA A 42 16.54 -2.14 6.96
CA ALA A 42 17.51 -2.14 8.05
C ALA A 42 16.83 -2.38 9.41
N GLN A 43 15.54 -2.10 9.51
CA GLN A 43 14.69 -2.34 10.66
C GLN A 43 13.31 -2.85 10.21
N GLU A 44 12.49 -3.31 11.15
CA GLU A 44 11.13 -3.76 10.89
C GLU A 44 10.26 -2.59 10.41
N ILE A 45 9.52 -2.79 9.32
CA ILE A 45 8.52 -1.86 8.81
C ILE A 45 7.16 -2.56 8.90
N ALA A 46 6.23 -1.96 9.64
CA ALA A 46 4.89 -2.52 9.80
C ALA A 46 4.14 -2.55 8.46
N ASP A 47 3.15 -3.42 8.37
CA ASP A 47 2.15 -3.37 7.30
C ASP A 47 1.39 -2.03 7.32
N ASN A 48 0.76 -1.69 6.23
CA ASN A 48 0.00 -0.46 6.07
C ASN A 48 0.80 0.81 6.48
N THR A 49 2.12 0.81 6.22
CA THR A 49 3.01 1.94 6.48
C THR A 49 3.31 2.66 5.18
N LYS A 50 3.03 3.97 5.14
CA LYS A 50 3.39 4.82 4.00
C LYS A 50 4.88 5.15 4.05
N ILE A 51 5.60 4.88 2.96
CA ILE A 51 7.01 5.23 2.81
C ILE A 51 7.11 6.72 2.51
N THR A 52 7.80 7.45 3.38
CA THR A 52 7.99 8.91 3.24
C THR A 52 9.39 9.25 2.71
N GLU A 53 9.57 10.46 2.22
CA GLU A 53 10.90 10.97 1.84
C GLU A 53 11.89 10.94 3.01
N GLU A 54 11.42 11.18 4.23
CA GLU A 54 12.26 11.12 5.44
C GLU A 54 12.76 9.69 5.70
N MET A 55 11.96 8.66 5.42
CA MET A 55 12.36 7.27 5.63
C MET A 55 13.45 6.81 4.66
N ILE A 56 13.52 7.36 3.46
CA ILE A 56 14.53 6.99 2.45
C ILE A 56 15.85 7.75 2.61
N ALA A 57 15.91 8.74 3.52
CA ALA A 57 17.15 9.44 3.82
C ALA A 57 18.19 8.48 4.43
N GLU A 58 19.46 8.62 4.06
CA GLU A 58 20.54 7.71 4.50
C GLU A 58 20.69 7.63 6.02
N ASP A 59 20.47 8.74 6.72
CA ASP A 59 20.56 8.86 8.17
C ASP A 59 19.31 8.36 8.91
N ALA A 60 18.21 8.13 8.22
CA ALA A 60 16.97 7.65 8.82
C ALA A 60 17.05 6.18 9.28
N GLY A 61 17.96 5.39 8.71
CA GLY A 61 18.23 4.02 9.13
C GLY A 61 17.10 3.01 8.86
N TYR A 62 16.16 3.31 7.95
CA TYR A 62 15.12 2.36 7.55
C TYR A 62 15.58 1.38 6.48
N PHE A 63 16.47 1.82 5.59
CA PHE A 63 16.93 1.05 4.45
C PHE A 63 18.44 0.98 4.41
N LYS A 64 18.97 -0.08 3.83
CA LYS A 64 20.41 -0.27 3.62
C LYS A 64 20.69 -0.84 2.24
N PRO A 65 21.78 -0.40 1.59
CA PRO A 65 22.21 -0.99 0.34
C PRO A 65 22.79 -2.38 0.54
N VAL A 66 22.47 -3.29 -0.37
CA VAL A 66 22.99 -4.66 -0.42
C VAL A 66 23.46 -4.95 -1.85
N ASN A 67 24.67 -5.46 -2.00
CA ASN A 67 25.18 -5.89 -3.29
C ASN A 67 24.68 -7.31 -3.59
N VAL A 68 23.99 -7.48 -4.69
CA VAL A 68 23.56 -8.77 -5.21
C VAL A 68 24.17 -9.03 -6.56
N ILE A 69 24.33 -10.31 -6.92
CA ILE A 69 24.85 -10.69 -8.22
C ILE A 69 23.82 -10.30 -9.29
N GLU A 70 24.25 -9.61 -10.34
CA GLU A 70 23.36 -9.11 -11.39
C GLU A 70 22.47 -10.21 -12.00
N SER A 71 23.00 -11.43 -12.16
CA SER A 71 22.23 -12.57 -12.68
C SER A 71 21.11 -13.08 -11.73
N THR A 72 21.05 -12.60 -10.47
CA THR A 72 19.99 -12.92 -9.50
C THR A 72 18.95 -11.82 -9.39
N LEU A 73 19.17 -10.70 -10.06
CA LEU A 73 18.19 -9.62 -10.11
C LEU A 73 16.92 -10.07 -10.81
N ASN A 74 15.81 -9.59 -10.28
CA ASN A 74 14.51 -9.65 -10.94
C ASN A 74 13.86 -8.25 -10.94
N ASP A 75 12.88 -8.03 -11.80
CA ASP A 75 12.24 -6.74 -12.02
C ASP A 75 11.49 -6.22 -10.78
N SER A 76 11.26 -7.07 -9.78
CA SER A 76 10.58 -6.67 -8.54
C SER A 76 11.54 -6.16 -7.46
N MET A 77 12.85 -6.35 -7.59
CA MET A 77 13.83 -5.83 -6.63
C MET A 77 14.00 -4.32 -6.78
N ILE A 78 14.06 -3.62 -5.65
CA ILE A 78 14.15 -2.16 -5.63
C ILE A 78 15.61 -1.73 -5.66
N THR A 79 15.98 -1.04 -6.74
CA THR A 79 17.31 -0.47 -6.98
C THR A 79 17.36 1.04 -6.77
N ASP A 80 16.18 1.68 -6.63
CA ASP A 80 16.04 3.11 -6.39
C ASP A 80 14.94 3.34 -5.33
N LEU A 81 15.33 3.90 -4.19
CA LEU A 81 14.40 4.21 -3.10
C LEU A 81 13.42 5.35 -3.46
N THR A 82 13.78 6.25 -4.37
CA THR A 82 12.88 7.32 -4.77
C THR A 82 11.61 6.81 -5.45
N ALA A 83 11.70 5.66 -6.11
CA ALA A 83 10.58 5.01 -6.80
C ALA A 83 9.51 4.45 -5.84
N ILE A 84 9.82 4.32 -4.55
CA ILE A 84 8.89 3.78 -3.54
C ILE A 84 8.32 4.84 -2.60
N VAL A 85 8.72 6.09 -2.76
CA VAL A 85 8.11 7.20 -2.00
C VAL A 85 6.62 7.27 -2.30
N ASP A 86 5.83 7.57 -1.28
CA ASP A 86 4.36 7.58 -1.28
C ASP A 86 3.68 6.21 -1.44
N LYS A 87 4.43 5.13 -1.65
CA LYS A 87 3.87 3.77 -1.63
C LYS A 87 3.59 3.30 -0.20
N VAL A 88 2.70 2.34 -0.07
CA VAL A 88 2.27 1.76 1.21
C VAL A 88 2.61 0.28 1.23
N THR A 89 3.14 -0.20 2.36
CA THR A 89 3.43 -1.62 2.59
C THR A 89 2.14 -2.43 2.73
N VAL A 90 2.01 -3.51 1.97
CA VAL A 90 0.85 -4.45 2.05
C VAL A 90 1.01 -5.37 3.25
N ASP A 91 2.25 -5.78 3.52
CA ASP A 91 2.62 -6.69 4.60
C ASP A 91 3.80 -6.12 5.37
N LYS A 92 4.01 -6.64 6.57
CA LYS A 92 5.21 -6.35 7.37
C LYS A 92 6.48 -6.76 6.62
N ILE A 93 7.48 -5.88 6.62
CA ILE A 93 8.82 -6.13 6.07
C ILE A 93 9.78 -6.31 7.24
N TYR A 94 10.51 -7.41 7.24
CA TYR A 94 11.43 -7.73 8.33
C TYR A 94 12.85 -7.17 8.08
N PRO A 95 13.64 -6.95 9.15
CA PRO A 95 15.04 -6.57 9.00
C PRO A 95 15.79 -7.57 8.10
N ASP A 96 16.71 -7.07 7.29
CA ASP A 96 17.49 -7.81 6.29
C ASP A 96 16.68 -8.36 5.09
N GLU A 97 15.36 -8.17 5.03
CA GLU A 97 14.55 -8.54 3.89
C GLU A 97 14.80 -7.56 2.72
N LEU A 98 15.08 -8.12 1.53
CA LEU A 98 15.22 -7.32 0.31
C LEU A 98 13.88 -6.68 -0.05
N LEU A 99 13.92 -5.39 -0.35
CA LEU A 99 12.72 -4.67 -0.77
C LEU A 99 12.23 -5.17 -2.13
N ASN A 100 10.93 -5.37 -2.20
CA ASN A 100 10.26 -5.91 -3.38
C ASN A 100 9.02 -5.08 -3.71
N THR A 101 8.83 -4.73 -4.98
CA THR A 101 7.66 -3.97 -5.45
C THR A 101 6.34 -4.66 -5.17
N ASN A 102 6.31 -6.01 -5.07
CA ASN A 102 5.12 -6.77 -4.74
C ASN A 102 4.62 -6.57 -3.30
N ARG A 103 5.48 -6.02 -2.43
CA ARG A 103 5.14 -5.66 -1.03
C ARG A 103 4.67 -4.22 -0.90
N LEU A 104 4.61 -3.47 -2.00
CA LEU A 104 4.31 -2.05 -2.03
C LEU A 104 3.19 -1.77 -3.03
N VAL A 105 2.24 -0.94 -2.63
CA VAL A 105 1.13 -0.53 -3.48
C VAL A 105 0.98 0.99 -3.45
N ASP A 106 0.27 1.53 -4.42
CA ASP A 106 -0.10 2.94 -4.41
C ASP A 106 -1.03 3.26 -3.23
N ALA A 107 -0.94 4.46 -2.69
CA ALA A 107 -1.69 4.87 -1.50
C ALA A 107 -3.23 4.82 -1.69
N ASP A 108 -3.71 4.90 -2.93
CA ASP A 108 -5.11 4.79 -3.30
C ASP A 108 -5.57 3.35 -3.58
N SER A 109 -4.64 2.38 -3.60
CA SER A 109 -4.95 0.96 -3.82
C SER A 109 -5.96 0.42 -2.79
N ASP A 110 -6.83 -0.49 -3.22
CA ASP A 110 -7.80 -1.16 -2.33
C ASP A 110 -7.15 -2.03 -1.26
N GLN A 111 -5.87 -2.39 -1.43
CA GLN A 111 -5.08 -3.14 -0.44
C GLN A 111 -4.61 -2.25 0.72
N VAL A 112 -4.65 -0.93 0.56
CA VAL A 112 -4.25 0.02 1.62
C VAL A 112 -5.38 0.14 2.63
N GLY A 113 -5.03 0.01 3.90
CA GLY A 113 -5.97 0.18 5.01
C GLY A 113 -6.62 1.56 5.01
N LEU A 114 -7.90 1.59 5.37
CA LEU A 114 -8.70 2.82 5.32
C LEU A 114 -8.08 3.97 6.13
N SER A 115 -7.40 3.67 7.22
CA SER A 115 -6.72 4.66 8.06
C SER A 115 -5.65 5.49 7.33
N GLN A 116 -5.00 4.92 6.32
CA GLN A 116 -4.00 5.63 5.51
C GLN A 116 -4.62 6.54 4.45
N LYS A 117 -5.89 6.31 4.12
CA LYS A 117 -6.62 7.10 3.12
C LYS A 117 -7.31 8.33 3.72
N LEU A 118 -7.32 8.44 5.06
CA LEU A 118 -7.94 9.56 5.76
C LEU A 118 -7.05 10.80 5.74
N ALA A 119 -7.66 11.95 5.51
CA ALA A 119 -6.97 13.23 5.68
C ALA A 119 -6.62 13.48 7.17
N PRO A 120 -5.56 14.22 7.47
CA PRO A 120 -5.21 14.58 8.84
C PRO A 120 -6.38 15.23 9.59
N GLY A 121 -6.66 14.71 10.79
CA GLY A 121 -7.77 15.21 11.64
C GLY A 121 -9.16 14.69 11.22
N HIS A 122 -9.24 13.75 10.28
CA HIS A 122 -10.48 13.08 9.88
C HIS A 122 -10.53 11.66 10.42
N VAL A 123 -11.75 11.15 10.53
CA VAL A 123 -12.08 9.78 10.93
C VAL A 123 -13.01 9.16 9.89
N ALA A 124 -13.00 7.84 9.80
CA ALA A 124 -13.97 7.09 9.03
C ALA A 124 -15.18 6.80 9.90
N TYR A 125 -16.36 7.24 9.47
CA TYR A 125 -17.63 6.95 10.13
C TYR A 125 -18.52 6.10 9.21
N SER A 126 -19.03 4.99 9.73
CA SER A 126 -19.92 4.10 8.98
C SER A 126 -21.33 4.21 9.54
N PHE A 127 -22.30 4.36 8.66
CA PHE A 127 -23.74 4.38 9.02
C PHE A 127 -24.55 3.48 8.11
N SER A 128 -25.70 3.04 8.61
CA SER A 128 -26.60 2.19 7.83
C SER A 128 -27.37 3.02 6.81
N ALA A 129 -27.33 2.60 5.55
CA ALA A 129 -28.08 3.25 4.48
C ALA A 129 -28.76 2.18 3.63
N GLY A 130 -30.01 1.87 3.94
CA GLY A 130 -30.83 1.02 3.06
C GLY A 130 -30.99 1.66 1.67
N SER A 131 -31.41 0.87 0.67
CA SER A 131 -31.52 1.30 -0.73
C SER A 131 -32.30 2.62 -0.91
N VAL A 132 -33.38 2.79 -0.19
CA VAL A 132 -34.24 4.03 -0.28
C VAL A 132 -33.52 5.26 0.26
N ASN A 133 -32.72 5.13 1.33
CA ASN A 133 -31.97 6.24 1.90
C ASN A 133 -30.64 6.47 1.18
N GLY A 134 -30.13 5.45 0.46
CA GLY A 134 -28.85 5.43 -0.22
C GLY A 134 -28.97 5.60 -1.74
N VAL A 135 -29.93 6.35 -2.25
CA VAL A 135 -30.07 6.67 -3.69
C VAL A 135 -30.12 5.41 -4.57
N ASP A 136 -30.92 4.43 -4.14
CA ASP A 136 -31.22 3.17 -4.87
C ASP A 136 -29.99 2.43 -5.42
N GLY A 137 -28.89 2.41 -4.67
CA GLY A 137 -27.71 1.67 -5.06
C GLY A 137 -26.79 2.38 -6.08
N TYR A 138 -26.94 3.66 -6.29
CA TYR A 138 -26.10 4.41 -7.23
C TYR A 138 -24.83 5.04 -6.62
N ILE A 139 -24.73 5.13 -5.29
CA ILE A 139 -23.56 5.67 -4.64
C ILE A 139 -22.35 4.73 -4.84
N ARG A 140 -21.20 5.31 -5.13
CA ARG A 140 -19.92 4.60 -5.33
C ARG A 140 -18.83 5.20 -4.45
N VAL A 141 -17.75 4.45 -4.25
CA VAL A 141 -16.53 4.96 -3.63
C VAL A 141 -16.03 6.17 -4.43
N GLY A 142 -15.65 7.22 -3.72
CA GLY A 142 -15.21 8.49 -4.30
C GLY A 142 -16.32 9.48 -4.66
N ASP A 143 -17.59 9.09 -4.56
CA ASP A 143 -18.71 10.04 -4.66
C ASP A 143 -18.78 10.94 -3.44
N THR A 144 -19.50 12.05 -3.56
CA THR A 144 -19.91 12.91 -2.45
C THR A 144 -21.42 12.93 -2.30
N VAL A 145 -21.87 12.97 -1.06
CA VAL A 145 -23.30 12.99 -0.74
C VAL A 145 -23.62 14.11 0.26
N ASP A 146 -24.83 14.64 0.14
CA ASP A 146 -25.41 15.52 1.16
C ASP A 146 -26.35 14.70 2.06
N VAL A 147 -26.40 15.05 3.34
CA VAL A 147 -27.30 14.46 4.33
C VAL A 147 -28.44 15.41 4.62
N ILE A 148 -29.66 15.03 4.25
CA ILE A 148 -30.90 15.74 4.56
C ILE A 148 -31.54 15.07 5.74
N VAL A 149 -31.92 15.87 6.76
CA VAL A 149 -32.54 15.41 8.00
C VAL A 149 -33.94 16.00 8.12
N TYR A 150 -34.84 15.13 8.61
CA TYR A 150 -36.18 15.47 8.97
C TYR A 150 -36.30 15.38 10.48
N GLU A 151 -36.50 16.52 11.13
CA GLU A 151 -36.48 16.63 12.59
C GLU A 151 -37.63 17.52 13.11
N LYS A 152 -37.94 17.41 14.40
CA LYS A 152 -38.85 18.35 15.10
C LYS A 152 -38.01 19.43 15.75
N ASN A 153 -38.33 20.70 15.47
CA ASN A 153 -37.71 21.83 16.14
C ASN A 153 -38.21 21.97 17.59
N THR A 154 -37.62 22.89 18.34
CA THR A 154 -37.94 23.18 19.75
C THR A 154 -39.43 23.52 19.98
N ASN A 155 -40.13 23.95 18.94
CA ASN A 155 -41.56 24.29 19.01
C ASN A 155 -42.46 23.10 18.55
N GLY A 156 -41.90 21.91 18.40
CA GLY A 156 -42.59 20.70 17.96
C GLY A 156 -43.00 20.69 16.47
N LYS A 157 -42.62 21.73 15.69
CA LYS A 157 -42.87 21.79 14.26
C LYS A 157 -41.81 20.99 13.51
N THR A 158 -42.23 20.18 12.57
CA THR A 158 -41.36 19.44 11.71
C THR A 158 -40.63 20.36 10.72
N VAL A 159 -39.32 20.20 10.57
CA VAL A 159 -38.47 20.93 9.64
C VAL A 159 -37.56 19.95 8.90
N THR A 160 -37.25 20.31 7.67
CA THR A 160 -36.25 19.59 6.86
C THR A 160 -35.07 20.50 6.61
N ARG A 161 -33.88 20.01 6.82
CA ARG A 161 -32.65 20.76 6.58
C ARG A 161 -31.55 19.88 6.01
N VAL A 162 -30.60 20.48 5.32
CA VAL A 162 -29.33 19.84 4.96
C VAL A 162 -28.44 19.90 6.19
N ALA A 163 -28.12 18.75 6.74
CA ALA A 163 -27.24 18.65 7.92
C ALA A 163 -25.76 18.73 7.51
N TYR A 164 -25.40 18.01 6.45
CA TYR A 164 -24.05 17.97 5.91
C TYR A 164 -24.09 18.04 4.40
N LYS A 165 -23.03 18.65 3.83
CA LYS A 165 -22.78 18.71 2.40
C LYS A 165 -21.45 18.04 2.07
N ASP A 166 -21.38 17.48 0.86
CA ASP A 166 -20.16 17.00 0.25
C ASP A 166 -19.38 15.97 1.09
N LEU A 167 -20.09 15.10 1.83
CA LEU A 167 -19.44 14.01 2.53
C LEU A 167 -18.88 13.00 1.54
N LYS A 168 -17.55 12.78 1.59
CA LYS A 168 -16.85 11.86 0.70
C LYS A 168 -17.08 10.41 1.12
N ILE A 169 -17.51 9.59 0.17
CA ILE A 169 -17.70 8.15 0.35
C ILE A 169 -16.36 7.43 0.22
N LEU A 170 -15.93 6.77 1.29
CA LEU A 170 -14.71 5.99 1.35
C LEU A 170 -14.94 4.51 1.03
N ARG A 171 -16.10 3.99 1.44
CA ARG A 171 -16.46 2.58 1.26
C ARG A 171 -17.96 2.41 1.14
N VAL A 172 -18.35 1.43 0.32
CA VAL A 172 -19.72 0.95 0.19
C VAL A 172 -19.72 -0.54 0.47
N SER A 173 -20.51 -1.01 1.43
CA SER A 173 -20.63 -2.45 1.74
C SER A 173 -22.05 -2.93 1.55
N ASN A 174 -22.21 -4.19 1.14
CA ASN A 174 -23.50 -4.85 1.04
C ASN A 174 -23.99 -5.30 2.44
N ALA A 175 -25.30 -5.49 2.57
CA ALA A 175 -25.90 -6.09 3.76
C ALA A 175 -25.44 -7.54 4.01
N SER A 176 -25.03 -8.24 2.95
CA SER A 176 -24.38 -9.57 3.03
C SER A 176 -22.88 -9.37 3.12
N ALA A 177 -22.25 -9.87 4.15
CA ALA A 177 -20.88 -9.58 4.61
C ALA A 177 -19.73 -9.87 3.61
N ASP A 178 -20.00 -10.38 2.40
CA ASP A 178 -18.99 -10.95 1.51
C ASP A 178 -18.68 -10.18 0.22
N ALA A 179 -19.25 -9.01 0.01
CA ALA A 179 -18.97 -8.25 -1.21
C ALA A 179 -18.56 -6.82 -0.91
N THR A 180 -17.27 -6.58 -0.83
CA THR A 180 -16.71 -5.27 -1.15
C THR A 180 -17.09 -4.96 -2.59
N ALA A 181 -17.86 -3.89 -2.81
CA ALA A 181 -18.17 -3.41 -4.15
C ALA A 181 -16.89 -2.84 -4.76
N SER A 182 -16.08 -3.75 -5.26
CA SER A 182 -14.94 -3.43 -6.09
C SER A 182 -15.46 -2.94 -7.44
N GLU A 183 -14.96 -1.84 -7.90
CA GLU A 183 -14.81 -1.20 -9.22
C GLU A 183 -15.57 -1.72 -10.47
N SER A 184 -16.22 -2.86 -10.41
CA SER A 184 -16.92 -3.44 -11.55
C SER A 184 -18.36 -2.96 -11.58
N GLY A 185 -18.66 -1.85 -12.24
CA GLY A 185 -19.93 -1.37 -12.84
C GLY A 185 -21.29 -1.93 -12.42
N SER A 186 -21.33 -2.87 -11.49
CA SER A 186 -22.57 -3.49 -11.01
C SER A 186 -23.26 -2.59 -9.98
N THR A 187 -24.54 -2.36 -10.18
CA THR A 187 -25.39 -1.63 -9.26
C THR A 187 -25.55 -2.44 -7.98
N ILE A 188 -25.01 -1.94 -6.86
CA ILE A 188 -25.27 -2.53 -5.54
C ILE A 188 -26.64 -2.07 -5.12
N ARG A 189 -27.63 -2.93 -5.26
CA ARG A 189 -29.01 -2.59 -4.94
C ARG A 189 -29.35 -2.65 -3.46
N ASP A 190 -28.50 -3.24 -2.65
CA ASP A 190 -28.75 -3.45 -1.23
C ASP A 190 -27.52 -3.05 -0.41
N TYR A 191 -27.48 -1.77 -0.04
CA TYR A 191 -26.43 -1.30 0.87
C TYR A 191 -26.64 -1.83 2.29
N GLY A 192 -25.59 -2.36 2.89
CA GLY A 192 -25.54 -2.56 4.33
C GLY A 192 -25.09 -1.28 5.02
N THR A 193 -23.92 -0.78 4.65
CA THR A 193 -23.33 0.40 5.25
C THR A 193 -22.60 1.26 4.23
N LEU A 194 -22.57 2.56 4.48
CA LEU A 194 -21.73 3.54 3.81
C LEU A 194 -20.72 4.09 4.81
N THR A 195 -19.46 4.18 4.41
CA THR A 195 -18.40 4.79 5.22
C THR A 195 -17.99 6.11 4.59
N VAL A 196 -17.99 7.17 5.39
CA VAL A 196 -17.66 8.54 4.99
C VAL A 196 -16.44 9.05 5.74
N GLU A 197 -15.75 10.01 5.12
CA GLU A 197 -14.68 10.77 5.73
C GLU A 197 -15.24 12.01 6.40
N VAL A 198 -15.02 12.15 7.70
CA VAL A 198 -15.57 13.25 8.51
C VAL A 198 -14.60 13.64 9.62
N THR A 199 -14.78 14.81 10.19
CA THR A 199 -14.10 15.17 11.44
C THR A 199 -14.77 14.44 12.63
N GLU A 200 -14.06 14.31 13.75
CA GLU A 200 -14.62 13.69 14.98
C GLU A 200 -15.92 14.36 15.41
N LYS A 201 -15.99 15.70 15.36
CA LYS A 201 -17.21 16.45 15.69
C LYS A 201 -18.37 16.10 14.76
N GLN A 202 -18.11 15.95 13.47
CA GLN A 202 -19.14 15.54 12.50
C GLN A 202 -19.58 14.10 12.74
N ALA A 203 -18.67 13.19 13.12
CA ALA A 203 -19.01 11.82 13.45
C ALA A 203 -19.99 11.73 14.63
N LEU A 204 -19.75 12.50 15.69
CA LEU A 204 -20.66 12.57 16.85
C LEU A 204 -22.06 13.07 16.45
N GLN A 205 -22.13 14.09 15.62
CA GLN A 205 -23.41 14.63 15.14
C GLN A 205 -24.11 13.69 14.14
N LEU A 206 -23.36 12.95 13.31
CA LEU A 206 -23.94 11.92 12.45
C LEU A 206 -24.53 10.78 13.25
N TYR A 207 -23.89 10.38 14.35
CA TYR A 207 -24.42 9.37 15.27
C TYR A 207 -25.74 9.83 15.91
N GLU A 208 -25.85 11.10 16.33
CA GLU A 208 -27.10 11.68 16.83
C GLU A 208 -28.19 11.66 15.73
N ILE A 209 -27.84 12.02 14.49
CA ILE A 209 -28.76 12.00 13.38
C ILE A 209 -29.24 10.58 13.09
N GLU A 210 -28.37 9.59 13.09
CA GLU A 210 -28.71 8.19 12.84
C GLU A 210 -29.61 7.63 13.92
N SER A 211 -29.40 8.05 15.18
CA SER A 211 -30.15 7.54 16.35
C SER A 211 -31.54 8.19 16.53
N ASP A 212 -31.65 9.49 16.29
CA ASP A 212 -32.82 10.26 16.73
C ASP A 212 -33.67 10.80 15.58
N TYR A 213 -33.13 10.83 14.33
CA TYR A 213 -33.80 11.50 13.22
C TYR A 213 -33.96 10.58 12.00
N THR A 214 -34.94 10.95 11.17
CA THR A 214 -35.03 10.36 9.83
C THR A 214 -34.16 11.14 8.88
N PHE A 215 -33.26 10.46 8.16
CA PHE A 215 -32.37 11.09 7.18
C PHE A 215 -32.45 10.46 5.80
N LYS A 216 -32.03 11.21 4.79
CA LYS A 216 -31.81 10.73 3.41
C LYS A 216 -30.53 11.30 2.84
N LEU A 217 -29.94 10.53 1.96
CA LEU A 217 -28.77 10.97 1.20
C LEU A 217 -29.18 11.54 -0.17
N VAL A 218 -28.47 12.53 -0.59
CA VAL A 218 -28.55 13.09 -1.95
C VAL A 218 -27.18 12.95 -2.59
N LEU A 219 -27.12 12.29 -3.75
CA LEU A 219 -25.90 12.10 -4.51
C LEU A 219 -25.55 13.38 -5.26
N ASN A 220 -24.35 13.89 -5.04
CA ASN A 220 -23.84 15.06 -5.75
C ASN A 220 -23.22 14.68 -7.11
N PRO A 221 -23.26 15.59 -8.11
CA PRO A 221 -22.59 15.34 -9.39
C PRO A 221 -21.08 15.23 -9.18
N ARG A 222 -20.42 14.29 -9.89
CA ARG A 222 -18.96 14.27 -9.97
C ARG A 222 -18.49 15.45 -10.79
N ASN A 223 -17.85 16.41 -10.16
CA ASN A 223 -17.16 17.48 -10.88
C ASN A 223 -15.83 16.89 -11.40
N ASN A 224 -15.82 16.46 -12.65
CA ASN A 224 -14.57 16.15 -13.35
C ASN A 224 -13.82 17.48 -13.55
N LYS A 225 -12.93 17.81 -12.59
CA LYS A 225 -11.91 18.85 -12.77
C LYS A 225 -10.63 18.23 -13.30
#